data_f91163f3c4b0feaccb222aad4ea8b994
#
_entry.id   f91163f3c4b0feaccb222aad4ea8b994
#
_cell.length_a   1.000
_cell.length_b   1.000
_cell.length_c   1.000
_cell.angle_alpha   90.00
_cell.angle_beta   90.00
_cell.angle_gamma   90.00
#
_symmetry.space_group_name_H-M   'P 1'
#
loop_
_entity.id
_entity.type
_entity.pdbx_description
1 polymer ?
#
loop_
_entity_poly.entity_id
_entity_poly.type
_entity_poly.pdbx_seq_one_letter_code
_entity_poly.pdbx_strand_id
1 'polypeptide(L)'
;MKKLILTCALMTFGLMAFAQSLNTLTAKEKKAGFQLLFDGKTLAGWHTYNKPGVIGNCWTVEDGVISFDMTKKERGDLITDAEFENYDFSVEWRISKNGNSGIIFNVTEDLKYGSTYNTGPEMQVLDNDGHPDGKIFNHRSGDLYDLIKSSSEPVKPVGEWNTARIVCNRGLLQQYLNGVKVVETRYDDANWKTMIAGSKFKNMPAFGINMKGRIALQDHGNPVWFRNIKIKKL
;
A
#
# COMPACT_ATOMS: atom_id res chain seq x y z
N MET A 1 18.49 40.71 57.82
CA MET A 1 17.48 40.23 56.85
C MET A 1 18.15 39.32 55.83
N LYS A 2 18.04 38.00 55.98
CA LYS A 2 18.63 37.02 55.08
C LYS A 2 17.63 36.71 53.98
N LYS A 3 17.95 37.02 52.72
CA LYS A 3 17.12 36.63 51.54
C LYS A 3 17.40 35.17 51.20
N LEU A 4 16.36 34.38 51.28
CA LEU A 4 16.35 32.98 50.85
C LEU A 4 16.08 32.96 49.34
N ILE A 5 17.05 32.52 48.56
CA ILE A 5 16.89 32.30 47.08
C ILE A 5 16.42 30.87 46.89
N LEU A 6 15.19 30.72 46.48
CA LEU A 6 14.57 29.40 46.13
C LEU A 6 14.88 29.11 44.67
N THR A 7 15.83 28.16 44.43
CA THR A 7 16.21 27.71 43.09
C THR A 7 15.22 26.60 42.70
N CYS A 8 14.26 26.89 41.81
CA CYS A 8 13.40 25.88 41.18
C CYS A 8 14.20 25.17 40.07
N ALA A 9 14.57 23.92 40.31
CA ALA A 9 15.10 23.04 39.27
C ALA A 9 13.92 22.50 38.42
N LEU A 10 13.80 22.98 37.17
CA LEU A 10 12.96 22.39 36.18
C LEU A 10 13.54 21.07 35.71
N MET A 11 12.99 19.94 36.14
CA MET A 11 13.26 18.63 35.53
C MET A 11 12.50 18.55 34.20
N THR A 12 13.19 18.71 33.08
CA THR A 12 12.66 18.38 31.75
C THR A 12 12.68 16.87 31.58
N PHE A 13 11.54 16.22 31.69
CA PHE A 13 11.34 14.84 31.27
C PHE A 13 11.34 14.80 29.75
N GLY A 14 12.49 14.46 29.16
CA GLY A 14 12.58 14.13 27.73
C GLY A 14 11.79 12.84 27.46
N LEU A 15 10.67 12.94 26.77
CA LEU A 15 9.99 11.80 26.19
C LEU A 15 10.90 11.21 25.12
N MET A 16 11.65 10.16 25.44
CA MET A 16 12.33 9.33 24.44
C MET A 16 11.25 8.59 23.66
N ALA A 17 10.88 9.11 22.50
CA ALA A 17 10.12 8.36 21.52
C ALA A 17 11.02 7.22 21.00
N PHE A 18 10.83 6.02 21.50
CA PHE A 18 11.46 4.83 20.90
C PHE A 18 10.89 4.67 19.50
N ALA A 19 11.73 4.92 18.48
CA ALA A 19 11.35 4.60 17.11
C ALA A 19 11.04 3.09 17.04
N GLN A 20 9.88 2.74 16.52
CA GLN A 20 9.52 1.33 16.32
C GLN A 20 10.53 0.71 15.36
N SER A 21 11.08 -0.46 15.71
CA SER A 21 11.95 -1.22 14.82
C SER A 21 11.19 -1.57 13.54
N LEU A 22 11.86 -1.46 12.38
CA LEU A 22 11.26 -1.79 11.08
C LEU A 22 10.78 -3.24 11.05
N ASN A 23 9.70 -3.49 10.33
CA ASN A 23 9.12 -4.81 10.09
C ASN A 23 8.88 -5.59 11.39
N THR A 24 8.40 -4.89 12.41
CA THR A 24 8.01 -5.48 13.70
C THR A 24 6.60 -5.04 14.07
N LEU A 25 5.88 -5.90 14.77
CA LEU A 25 4.56 -5.57 15.29
C LEU A 25 4.69 -5.03 16.72
N THR A 26 4.01 -3.93 16.98
CA THR A 26 3.81 -3.44 18.35
C THR A 26 2.99 -4.44 19.17
N ALA A 27 3.04 -4.36 20.51
CA ALA A 27 2.21 -5.18 21.38
C ALA A 27 0.71 -5.01 21.09
N LYS A 28 0.28 -3.78 20.74
CA LYS A 28 -1.10 -3.46 20.34
C LYS A 28 -1.50 -4.17 19.05
N GLU A 29 -0.63 -4.18 18.04
CA GLU A 29 -0.89 -4.84 16.75
C GLU A 29 -0.93 -6.37 16.91
N LYS A 30 0.00 -6.93 17.67
CA LYS A 30 -0.03 -8.38 18.01
C LYS A 30 -1.34 -8.76 18.69
N LYS A 31 -1.76 -7.99 19.70
CA LYS A 31 -3.04 -8.22 20.40
C LYS A 31 -4.25 -8.04 19.47
N ALA A 32 -4.16 -7.14 18.49
CA ALA A 32 -5.21 -6.91 17.50
C ALA A 32 -5.24 -7.98 16.38
N GLY A 33 -4.30 -8.93 16.37
CA GLY A 33 -4.25 -10.03 15.38
C GLY A 33 -3.55 -9.70 14.08
N PHE A 34 -2.74 -8.63 14.03
CA PHE A 34 -1.89 -8.37 12.88
C PHE A 34 -0.77 -9.42 12.76
N GLN A 35 -0.42 -9.74 11.53
CA GLN A 35 0.76 -10.52 11.16
C GLN A 35 1.57 -9.77 10.11
N LEU A 36 2.88 -9.96 10.11
CA LEU A 36 3.76 -9.41 9.08
C LEU A 36 3.60 -10.21 7.79
N LEU A 37 3.58 -9.51 6.66
CA LEU A 37 3.73 -10.09 5.31
C LEU A 37 5.16 -9.90 4.78
N PHE A 38 6.00 -9.19 5.50
CA PHE A 38 7.41 -9.00 5.19
C PHE A 38 8.22 -8.99 6.49
N ASP A 39 9.22 -9.84 6.55
CA ASP A 39 10.07 -10.05 7.74
C ASP A 39 11.26 -9.06 7.82
N GLY A 40 11.43 -8.19 6.80
CA GLY A 40 12.55 -7.27 6.69
C GLY A 40 13.83 -7.90 6.14
N LYS A 41 13.83 -9.17 5.77
CA LYS A 41 15.03 -9.90 5.34
C LYS A 41 14.85 -10.65 4.02
N THR A 42 13.67 -11.23 3.80
CA THR A 42 13.38 -12.10 2.65
C THR A 42 12.05 -11.75 2.01
N LEU A 43 11.87 -12.19 0.77
CA LEU A 43 10.58 -12.13 0.08
C LEU A 43 9.78 -13.44 0.23
N ALA A 44 10.01 -14.20 1.30
CA ALA A 44 9.21 -15.38 1.61
C ALA A 44 7.72 -15.03 1.73
N GLY A 45 6.85 -15.80 1.07
CA GLY A 45 5.42 -15.52 0.99
C GLY A 45 5.02 -14.58 -0.15
N TRP A 46 5.96 -14.29 -1.06
CA TRP A 46 5.76 -13.48 -2.25
C TRP A 46 6.33 -14.17 -3.49
N HIS A 47 5.79 -13.85 -4.66
CA HIS A 47 6.33 -14.25 -5.95
C HIS A 47 6.00 -13.20 -7.03
N THR A 48 6.60 -13.31 -8.22
CA THR A 48 6.25 -12.46 -9.37
C THR A 48 4.93 -12.95 -9.96
N TYR A 49 4.02 -12.05 -10.25
CA TYR A 49 2.71 -12.34 -10.82
C TYR A 49 2.79 -13.29 -12.03
N ASN A 50 1.96 -14.33 -12.04
CA ASN A 50 1.93 -15.42 -13.01
C ASN A 50 3.22 -16.27 -13.08
N LYS A 51 4.07 -16.21 -12.04
CA LYS A 51 5.27 -17.03 -11.89
C LYS A 51 5.37 -17.63 -10.48
N PRO A 52 4.45 -18.52 -10.08
CA PRO A 52 4.42 -19.07 -8.73
C PRO A 52 5.76 -19.63 -8.30
N GLY A 53 6.21 -19.26 -7.09
CA GLY A 53 7.50 -19.69 -6.52
C GLY A 53 8.73 -19.02 -7.12
N VAL A 54 8.58 -18.09 -8.07
CA VAL A 54 9.69 -17.36 -8.70
C VAL A 54 9.58 -15.87 -8.37
N ILE A 55 10.69 -15.29 -7.92
CA ILE A 55 10.80 -13.85 -7.71
C ILE A 55 11.76 -13.30 -8.76
N GLY A 56 11.29 -12.36 -9.57
CA GLY A 56 12.10 -11.65 -10.55
C GLY A 56 13.20 -10.82 -9.86
N ASN A 57 14.36 -10.74 -10.49
CA ASN A 57 15.52 -10.04 -9.92
C ASN A 57 15.37 -8.51 -9.82
N CYS A 58 14.22 -7.96 -10.27
CA CYS A 58 13.87 -6.56 -10.10
C CYS A 58 13.43 -6.19 -8.68
N TRP A 59 13.04 -7.16 -7.86
CA TRP A 59 12.67 -6.95 -6.46
C TRP A 59 13.80 -7.42 -5.55
N THR A 60 14.34 -6.51 -4.75
CA THR A 60 15.46 -6.76 -3.83
C THR A 60 15.09 -6.37 -2.42
N VAL A 61 15.79 -6.93 -1.43
CA VAL A 61 15.66 -6.57 -0.02
C VAL A 61 17.00 -6.06 0.48
N GLU A 62 17.01 -4.83 1.00
CA GLU A 62 18.18 -4.21 1.62
C GLU A 62 17.71 -3.34 2.81
N ASP A 63 18.39 -3.43 3.93
CA ASP A 63 18.11 -2.66 5.15
C ASP A 63 16.65 -2.68 5.62
N GLY A 64 15.99 -3.83 5.48
CA GLY A 64 14.59 -3.98 5.88
C GLY A 64 13.59 -3.35 4.90
N VAL A 65 14.00 -3.08 3.67
CA VAL A 65 13.18 -2.44 2.64
C VAL A 65 13.12 -3.31 1.40
N ILE A 66 11.92 -3.51 0.86
CA ILE A 66 11.70 -4.06 -0.48
C ILE A 66 11.89 -2.91 -1.46
N SER A 67 12.77 -3.09 -2.44
CA SER A 67 13.10 -2.09 -3.46
C SER A 67 12.85 -2.62 -4.85
N PHE A 68 12.27 -1.81 -5.73
CA PHE A 68 12.15 -2.12 -7.15
C PHE A 68 13.30 -1.48 -7.94
N ASP A 69 14.04 -2.31 -8.69
CA ASP A 69 15.14 -1.91 -9.57
C ASP A 69 14.72 -2.04 -11.06
N MET A 70 14.43 -0.90 -11.68
CA MET A 70 14.00 -0.81 -13.08
C MET A 70 15.06 -1.25 -14.08
N THR A 71 16.33 -1.37 -13.69
CA THR A 71 17.43 -1.77 -14.58
C THR A 71 17.46 -3.27 -14.84
N LYS A 72 16.76 -4.06 -14.02
CA LYS A 72 16.69 -5.52 -14.12
C LYS A 72 15.69 -5.96 -15.19
N LYS A 73 15.92 -7.17 -15.73
CA LYS A 73 15.14 -7.69 -16.86
C LYS A 73 13.96 -8.58 -16.45
N GLU A 74 14.07 -9.28 -15.32
CA GLU A 74 13.02 -10.20 -14.84
C GLU A 74 11.99 -9.41 -14.03
N ARG A 75 11.13 -8.71 -14.76
CA ARG A 75 10.16 -7.76 -14.23
C ARG A 75 8.78 -8.36 -14.01
N GLY A 76 7.97 -7.67 -13.26
CA GLY A 76 6.56 -7.96 -12.97
C GLY A 76 6.18 -7.58 -11.55
N ASP A 77 4.89 -7.47 -11.30
CA ASP A 77 4.36 -7.15 -9.98
C ASP A 77 4.75 -8.22 -8.95
N LEU A 78 5.09 -7.78 -7.74
CA LEU A 78 5.34 -8.66 -6.60
C LEU A 78 4.01 -8.94 -5.90
N ILE A 79 3.59 -10.22 -5.87
CA ILE A 79 2.27 -10.60 -5.35
C ILE A 79 2.39 -11.58 -4.18
N THR A 80 1.47 -11.52 -3.22
CA THR A 80 1.43 -12.45 -2.08
C THR A 80 1.10 -13.88 -2.51
N ASP A 81 1.75 -14.89 -1.90
CA ASP A 81 1.38 -16.31 -2.07
C ASP A 81 0.00 -16.60 -1.48
N ALA A 82 -0.35 -15.93 -0.40
CA ALA A 82 -1.63 -16.07 0.27
C ALA A 82 -2.71 -15.18 -0.34
N GLU A 83 -3.95 -15.65 -0.29
CA GLU A 83 -5.14 -14.88 -0.59
C GLU A 83 -5.83 -14.42 0.69
N PHE A 84 -6.46 -13.26 0.63
CA PHE A 84 -7.12 -12.63 1.77
C PHE A 84 -8.57 -12.25 1.42
N GLU A 85 -9.45 -12.44 2.37
CA GLU A 85 -10.84 -11.99 2.35
C GLU A 85 -11.15 -11.36 3.72
N ASN A 86 -11.84 -10.23 3.75
CA ASN A 86 -12.12 -9.47 4.97
C ASN A 86 -10.86 -9.19 5.78
N TYR A 87 -10.15 -8.14 5.43
CA TYR A 87 -8.84 -7.81 6.01
C TYR A 87 -8.64 -6.32 6.24
N ASP A 88 -7.66 -6.04 7.07
CA ASP A 88 -7.08 -4.73 7.35
C ASP A 88 -5.59 -4.83 7.01
N PHE A 89 -5.21 -4.32 5.85
CA PHE A 89 -3.85 -4.34 5.30
C PHE A 89 -3.18 -2.98 5.49
N SER A 90 -1.90 -2.97 5.81
CA SER A 90 -1.12 -1.74 5.91
C SER A 90 0.30 -1.94 5.39
N VAL A 91 0.82 -0.91 4.72
CA VAL A 91 2.19 -0.87 4.17
C VAL A 91 2.72 0.55 4.21
N GLU A 92 4.02 0.71 4.44
CA GLU A 92 4.70 1.97 4.19
C GLU A 92 5.37 1.93 2.82
N TRP A 93 5.23 3.02 2.06
CA TRP A 93 5.81 3.18 0.74
C TRP A 93 6.51 4.53 0.57
N ARG A 94 7.49 4.54 -0.33
CA ARG A 94 8.22 5.72 -0.76
C ARG A 94 8.38 5.64 -2.27
N ILE A 95 8.18 6.77 -2.97
CA ILE A 95 8.27 6.83 -4.44
C ILE A 95 9.41 7.75 -4.88
N SER A 96 10.02 7.43 -6.01
CA SER A 96 11.01 8.28 -6.67
C SER A 96 10.38 9.51 -7.32
N LYS A 97 11.21 10.50 -7.66
CA LYS A 97 10.79 11.63 -8.51
C LYS A 97 10.26 11.11 -9.84
N ASN A 98 9.14 11.67 -10.31
CA ASN A 98 8.37 11.25 -11.48
C ASN A 98 7.92 9.79 -11.42
N GLY A 99 7.85 9.19 -10.22
CA GLY A 99 7.56 7.77 -10.04
C GLY A 99 6.08 7.45 -10.05
N ASN A 100 5.77 6.24 -10.53
CA ASN A 100 4.46 5.61 -10.51
C ASN A 100 4.58 4.17 -10.03
N SER A 101 3.65 3.74 -9.20
CA SER A 101 3.45 2.40 -8.69
C SER A 101 2.03 2.29 -8.14
N GLY A 102 1.66 1.14 -7.58
CA GLY A 102 0.34 0.93 -7.00
C GLY A 102 0.32 -0.22 -5.99
N ILE A 103 -0.71 -0.22 -5.17
CA ILE A 103 -1.05 -1.34 -4.30
C ILE A 103 -2.34 -1.92 -4.86
N ILE A 104 -2.24 -3.06 -5.55
CA ILE A 104 -3.37 -3.72 -6.20
C ILE A 104 -3.85 -4.83 -5.29
N PHE A 105 -5.14 -4.89 -5.04
CA PHE A 105 -5.71 -5.80 -4.03
C PHE A 105 -6.86 -6.63 -4.62
N ASN A 106 -7.20 -7.73 -3.92
CA ASN A 106 -8.17 -8.73 -4.38
C ASN A 106 -7.85 -9.30 -5.78
N VAL A 107 -6.57 -9.43 -6.08
CA VAL A 107 -6.08 -9.93 -7.37
C VAL A 107 -6.35 -11.41 -7.50
N THR A 108 -6.93 -11.81 -8.65
CA THR A 108 -6.95 -13.21 -9.09
C THR A 108 -5.75 -13.46 -9.98
N GLU A 109 -4.96 -14.45 -9.62
CA GLU A 109 -3.84 -14.89 -10.44
C GLU A 109 -4.28 -16.01 -11.38
N ASP A 110 -4.16 -15.77 -12.68
CA ASP A 110 -4.47 -16.74 -13.73
C ASP A 110 -3.74 -16.27 -15.01
N LEU A 111 -3.09 -17.19 -15.72
CA LEU A 111 -2.32 -16.89 -16.94
C LEU A 111 -3.14 -16.19 -18.05
N LYS A 112 -4.48 -16.34 -18.03
CA LYS A 112 -5.37 -15.63 -18.98
C LYS A 112 -5.42 -14.11 -18.69
N TYR A 113 -5.03 -13.68 -17.49
CA TYR A 113 -4.93 -12.26 -17.13
C TYR A 113 -3.47 -11.83 -17.19
N GLY A 114 -3.13 -11.00 -18.16
CA GLY A 114 -1.75 -10.56 -18.40
C GLY A 114 -1.18 -9.62 -17.33
N SER A 115 -2.05 -9.04 -16.46
CA SER A 115 -1.66 -8.07 -15.45
C SER A 115 -2.57 -8.15 -14.22
N THR A 116 -2.05 -7.77 -13.06
CA THR A 116 -2.78 -7.74 -11.79
C THR A 116 -4.00 -6.84 -11.83
N TYR A 117 -3.90 -5.69 -12.52
CA TYR A 117 -5.00 -4.73 -12.71
C TYR A 117 -6.11 -5.22 -13.66
N ASN A 118 -5.97 -6.39 -14.30
CA ASN A 118 -7.10 -6.98 -15.03
C ASN A 118 -8.20 -7.50 -14.09
N THR A 119 -7.88 -7.71 -12.83
CA THR A 119 -8.79 -8.29 -11.84
C THR A 119 -8.91 -7.47 -10.56
N GLY A 120 -7.82 -6.90 -10.07
CA GLY A 120 -7.73 -6.18 -8.81
C GLY A 120 -7.82 -4.65 -8.96
N PRO A 121 -8.60 -3.98 -8.13
CA PRO A 121 -8.54 -2.52 -7.99
C PRO A 121 -7.23 -2.08 -7.34
N GLU A 122 -6.91 -0.80 -7.52
CA GLU A 122 -5.62 -0.23 -7.15
C GLU A 122 -5.78 1.00 -6.24
N MET A 123 -5.04 1.04 -5.14
CA MET A 123 -4.72 2.27 -4.44
C MET A 123 -3.46 2.86 -5.04
N GLN A 124 -3.59 4.04 -5.66
CA GLN A 124 -2.49 4.68 -6.41
C GLN A 124 -1.34 5.11 -5.50
N VAL A 125 -0.10 4.90 -5.98
CA VAL A 125 1.17 5.37 -5.42
C VAL A 125 1.91 6.18 -6.48
N LEU A 126 2.00 7.50 -6.29
CA LEU A 126 2.44 8.40 -7.35
C LEU A 126 3.28 9.57 -6.79
N ASP A 127 4.23 10.06 -7.60
CA ASP A 127 4.67 11.44 -7.49
C ASP A 127 3.60 12.35 -8.11
N ASN A 128 2.72 12.88 -7.28
CA ASN A 128 1.53 13.64 -7.72
C ASN A 128 1.86 14.86 -8.60
N ASP A 129 3.02 15.46 -8.41
CA ASP A 129 3.39 16.70 -9.10
C ASP A 129 4.35 16.43 -10.26
N GLY A 130 5.15 15.37 -10.19
CA GLY A 130 6.16 15.04 -11.18
C GLY A 130 5.69 14.09 -12.27
N HIS A 131 4.77 13.15 -11.98
CA HIS A 131 4.28 12.17 -12.96
C HIS A 131 3.11 12.73 -13.78
N PRO A 132 3.02 12.45 -15.10
CA PRO A 132 1.92 12.91 -15.95
C PRO A 132 0.52 12.53 -15.43
N ASP A 133 0.34 11.35 -14.88
CA ASP A 133 -0.93 10.87 -14.30
C ASP A 133 -1.43 11.76 -13.15
N GLY A 134 -0.55 12.45 -12.43
CA GLY A 134 -0.95 13.39 -11.39
C GLY A 134 -1.81 14.56 -11.86
N LYS A 135 -1.92 14.78 -13.19
CA LYS A 135 -2.80 15.77 -13.82
C LYS A 135 -4.20 15.21 -14.12
N ILE A 136 -4.40 13.90 -13.98
CA ILE A 136 -5.67 13.22 -14.24
C ILE A 136 -6.47 13.18 -12.94
N PHE A 137 -7.76 13.46 -13.04
CA PHE A 137 -8.66 13.75 -11.92
C PHE A 137 -8.64 12.73 -10.76
N ASN A 138 -8.53 11.43 -11.06
CA ASN A 138 -8.62 10.33 -10.10
C ASN A 138 -7.45 9.33 -10.23
N HIS A 139 -6.23 9.87 -10.50
CA HIS A 139 -5.00 9.11 -10.64
C HIS A 139 -3.89 9.55 -9.66
N ARG A 140 -4.22 10.32 -8.63
CA ARG A 140 -3.25 10.81 -7.65
C ARG A 140 -3.08 9.81 -6.49
N SER A 141 -1.99 9.91 -5.76
CA SER A 141 -1.72 9.05 -4.59
C SER A 141 -2.89 8.98 -3.63
N GLY A 142 -3.30 7.76 -3.30
CA GLY A 142 -4.42 7.48 -2.41
C GLY A 142 -5.77 7.36 -3.12
N ASP A 143 -5.88 7.74 -4.39
CA ASP A 143 -7.08 7.51 -5.19
C ASP A 143 -7.35 6.01 -5.36
N LEU A 144 -8.61 5.63 -5.42
CA LEU A 144 -8.99 4.36 -6.00
C LEU A 144 -8.93 4.54 -7.52
N TYR A 145 -7.81 4.13 -8.10
CA TYR A 145 -7.35 4.47 -9.43
C TYR A 145 -8.43 4.33 -10.50
N ASP A 146 -8.66 5.40 -11.25
CA ASP A 146 -9.66 5.54 -12.32
C ASP A 146 -11.12 5.34 -11.90
N LEU A 147 -11.39 5.19 -10.58
CA LEU A 147 -12.75 5.01 -10.04
C LEU A 147 -13.16 6.15 -9.10
N ILE A 148 -12.43 6.38 -8.01
CA ILE A 148 -12.79 7.36 -6.98
C ILE A 148 -11.58 8.23 -6.64
N LYS A 149 -11.75 9.55 -6.78
CA LYS A 149 -10.79 10.52 -6.26
C LYS A 149 -10.80 10.53 -4.74
N SER A 150 -9.62 10.62 -4.15
CA SER A 150 -9.42 10.84 -2.71
C SER A 150 -10.12 12.11 -2.23
N SER A 151 -10.76 12.03 -1.07
CA SER A 151 -11.44 13.18 -0.42
C SER A 151 -10.45 14.26 0.04
N SER A 152 -9.17 13.91 0.17
CA SER A 152 -8.07 14.81 0.52
C SER A 152 -6.74 14.21 0.05
N GLU A 153 -5.68 14.99 0.01
CA GLU A 153 -4.35 14.58 -0.45
C GLU A 153 -3.31 14.69 0.68
N PRO A 154 -3.35 13.83 1.71
CA PRO A 154 -2.40 13.87 2.82
C PRO A 154 -1.06 13.20 2.46
N VAL A 155 -0.73 13.06 1.18
CA VAL A 155 0.53 12.50 0.70
C VAL A 155 1.70 13.40 1.13
N LYS A 156 2.79 12.80 1.55
CA LYS A 156 4.04 13.49 1.87
C LYS A 156 4.87 13.70 0.60
N PRO A 157 5.83 14.65 0.62
CA PRO A 157 6.74 14.89 -0.48
C PRO A 157 7.46 13.64 -0.99
N VAL A 158 7.83 13.66 -2.27
CA VAL A 158 8.64 12.62 -2.91
C VAL A 158 9.90 12.31 -2.07
N GLY A 159 10.20 11.04 -1.93
CA GLY A 159 11.33 10.56 -1.12
C GLY A 159 11.00 10.36 0.36
N GLU A 160 9.85 10.81 0.84
CA GLU A 160 9.38 10.56 2.20
C GLU A 160 8.51 9.29 2.28
N TRP A 161 8.50 8.66 3.46
CA TRP A 161 7.68 7.48 3.74
C TRP A 161 6.23 7.85 4.01
N ASN A 162 5.33 7.27 3.23
CA ASN A 162 3.88 7.34 3.39
C ASN A 162 3.35 6.01 3.92
N THR A 163 2.23 6.04 4.64
CA THR A 163 1.51 4.84 5.09
C THR A 163 0.22 4.70 4.32
N ALA A 164 0.06 3.61 3.58
CA ALA A 164 -1.22 3.19 3.01
C ALA A 164 -1.87 2.15 3.94
N ARG A 165 -3.21 2.22 4.06
CA ARG A 165 -4.00 1.19 4.71
C ARG A 165 -5.26 0.95 3.90
N ILE A 166 -5.56 -0.33 3.63
CA ILE A 166 -6.72 -0.79 2.87
C ILE A 166 -7.52 -1.73 3.76
N VAL A 167 -8.78 -1.41 3.97
CA VAL A 167 -9.72 -2.25 4.72
C VAL A 167 -10.79 -2.75 3.76
N CYS A 168 -10.84 -4.07 3.58
CA CYS A 168 -11.92 -4.77 2.90
C CYS A 168 -12.69 -5.58 3.94
N ASN A 169 -13.98 -5.31 4.13
CA ASN A 169 -14.78 -6.02 5.10
C ASN A 169 -16.23 -6.18 4.62
N ARG A 170 -16.63 -7.39 4.23
CA ARG A 170 -18.00 -7.72 3.80
C ARG A 170 -18.54 -6.69 2.78
N GLY A 171 -17.78 -6.47 1.72
CA GLY A 171 -18.09 -5.53 0.65
C GLY A 171 -17.76 -4.06 0.93
N LEU A 172 -17.52 -3.64 2.17
CA LEU A 172 -17.02 -2.30 2.46
C LEU A 172 -15.56 -2.20 2.11
N LEU A 173 -15.19 -1.20 1.30
CA LEU A 173 -13.82 -0.81 0.97
C LEU A 173 -13.51 0.55 1.56
N GLN A 174 -12.42 0.64 2.31
CA GLN A 174 -11.89 1.91 2.81
C GLN A 174 -10.39 2.01 2.50
N GLN A 175 -9.95 3.17 2.03
CA GLN A 175 -8.54 3.48 1.86
C GLN A 175 -8.13 4.63 2.77
N TYR A 176 -6.96 4.48 3.39
CA TYR A 176 -6.36 5.52 4.24
C TYR A 176 -4.95 5.82 3.74
N LEU A 177 -4.63 7.10 3.67
CA LEU A 177 -3.28 7.59 3.39
C LEU A 177 -2.82 8.44 4.58
N ASN A 178 -1.68 8.08 5.17
CA ASN A 178 -1.11 8.75 6.36
C ASN A 178 -2.11 8.93 7.52
N GLY A 179 -2.96 7.89 7.75
CA GLY A 179 -3.96 7.88 8.82
C GLY A 179 -5.28 8.59 8.48
N VAL A 180 -5.36 9.31 7.37
CA VAL A 180 -6.59 9.98 6.90
C VAL A 180 -7.37 9.04 6.00
N LYS A 181 -8.68 8.83 6.25
CA LYS A 181 -9.55 8.08 5.35
C LYS A 181 -9.81 8.92 4.10
N VAL A 182 -9.34 8.44 2.95
CA VAL A 182 -9.40 9.16 1.69
C VAL A 182 -10.45 8.61 0.73
N VAL A 183 -10.77 7.31 0.82
CA VAL A 183 -11.82 6.66 0.04
C VAL A 183 -12.67 5.78 0.93
N GLU A 184 -13.98 5.78 0.70
CA GLU A 184 -14.92 4.79 1.24
C GLU A 184 -15.98 4.48 0.19
N THR A 185 -16.21 3.20 -0.08
CA THR A 185 -17.22 2.72 -1.04
C THR A 185 -17.63 1.29 -0.72
N ARG A 186 -18.66 0.81 -1.41
CA ARG A 186 -19.00 -0.60 -1.41
C ARG A 186 -18.54 -1.26 -2.71
N TYR A 187 -17.96 -2.42 -2.55
CA TYR A 187 -17.37 -3.23 -3.62
C TYR A 187 -18.38 -4.18 -4.31
N ASP A 188 -19.60 -4.26 -3.79
CA ASP A 188 -20.60 -5.28 -4.15
C ASP A 188 -21.94 -4.70 -4.63
N ASP A 189 -22.07 -3.37 -4.72
CA ASP A 189 -23.33 -2.70 -5.01
C ASP A 189 -23.48 -2.25 -6.49
N ALA A 190 -24.63 -1.69 -6.81
CA ALA A 190 -24.91 -1.17 -8.15
C ALA A 190 -24.01 0.04 -8.51
N ASN A 191 -23.64 0.85 -7.52
CA ASN A 191 -22.76 2.00 -7.75
C ASN A 191 -21.35 1.54 -8.17
N TRP A 192 -20.83 0.47 -7.55
CA TRP A 192 -19.56 -0.13 -7.94
C TRP A 192 -19.53 -0.54 -9.41
N LYS A 193 -20.59 -1.23 -9.86
CA LYS A 193 -20.75 -1.66 -11.26
C LYS A 193 -20.83 -0.46 -12.21
N THR A 194 -21.53 0.59 -11.81
CA THR A 194 -21.67 1.82 -12.59
C THR A 194 -20.32 2.55 -12.72
N MET A 195 -19.52 2.63 -11.65
CA MET A 195 -18.18 3.21 -11.69
C MET A 195 -17.26 2.45 -12.65
N ILE A 196 -17.23 1.12 -12.58
CA ILE A 196 -16.45 0.28 -13.51
C ILE A 196 -16.89 0.51 -14.95
N ALA A 197 -18.19 0.53 -15.23
CA ALA A 197 -18.72 0.76 -16.57
C ALA A 197 -18.35 2.13 -17.15
N GLY A 198 -18.12 3.13 -16.30
CA GLY A 198 -17.67 4.46 -16.68
C GLY A 198 -16.14 4.64 -16.76
N SER A 199 -15.36 3.65 -16.37
CA SER A 199 -13.91 3.71 -16.26
C SER A 199 -13.19 3.06 -17.46
N LYS A 200 -11.85 3.14 -17.47
CA LYS A 200 -11.02 2.39 -18.43
C LYS A 200 -11.15 0.87 -18.29
N PHE A 201 -11.63 0.38 -17.15
CA PHE A 201 -11.81 -1.03 -16.84
C PHE A 201 -13.10 -1.64 -17.42
N LYS A 202 -13.96 -0.85 -18.08
CA LYS A 202 -15.27 -1.28 -18.62
C LYS A 202 -15.23 -2.53 -19.50
N ASN A 203 -14.11 -2.78 -20.17
CA ASN A 203 -13.90 -3.93 -21.05
C ASN A 203 -13.10 -5.06 -20.36
N MET A 204 -12.90 -5.00 -19.05
CA MET A 204 -12.20 -6.01 -18.24
C MET A 204 -13.22 -6.78 -17.39
N PRO A 205 -13.80 -7.89 -17.88
CA PRO A 205 -14.94 -8.54 -17.23
C PRO A 205 -14.63 -9.14 -15.86
N ALA A 206 -13.36 -9.35 -15.55
CA ALA A 206 -12.89 -9.87 -14.25
C ALA A 206 -12.47 -8.77 -13.26
N PHE A 207 -12.47 -7.50 -13.69
CA PHE A 207 -12.03 -6.41 -12.83
C PHE A 207 -13.05 -6.13 -11.73
N GLY A 208 -12.55 -6.10 -10.49
CA GLY A 208 -13.32 -5.65 -9.34
C GLY A 208 -14.52 -6.52 -8.95
N ILE A 209 -14.53 -7.81 -9.34
CA ILE A 209 -15.62 -8.74 -8.98
C ILE A 209 -15.26 -9.65 -7.78
N ASN A 210 -13.99 -9.76 -7.44
CA ASN A 210 -13.53 -10.67 -6.40
C ASN A 210 -13.45 -9.97 -5.04
N MET A 211 -14.04 -10.61 -4.01
CA MET A 211 -13.93 -10.17 -2.61
C MET A 211 -12.74 -10.80 -1.91
N LYS A 212 -12.21 -11.89 -2.45
CA LYS A 212 -11.04 -12.62 -1.99
C LYS A 212 -9.98 -12.61 -3.08
N GLY A 213 -8.73 -12.38 -2.70
CA GLY A 213 -7.62 -12.41 -3.64
C GLY A 213 -6.30 -12.06 -2.98
N ARG A 214 -5.29 -11.90 -3.82
CA ARG A 214 -3.91 -11.58 -3.44
C ARG A 214 -3.71 -10.06 -3.39
N ILE A 215 -2.62 -9.64 -2.77
CA ILE A 215 -2.17 -8.25 -2.74
C ILE A 215 -0.90 -8.15 -3.57
N ALA A 216 -0.82 -7.16 -4.45
CA ALA A 216 0.33 -6.92 -5.30
C ALA A 216 0.93 -5.52 -5.08
N LEU A 217 2.25 -5.46 -5.17
CA LEU A 217 3.05 -4.24 -5.26
C LEU A 217 3.46 -4.07 -6.72
N GLN A 218 3.04 -2.95 -7.34
CA GLN A 218 3.12 -2.80 -8.79
C GLN A 218 4.53 -2.42 -9.28
N ASP A 219 4.98 -3.11 -10.32
CA ASP A 219 6.07 -2.72 -11.20
C ASP A 219 5.53 -1.82 -12.31
N HIS A 220 5.59 -0.49 -12.13
CA HIS A 220 5.27 0.47 -13.19
C HIS A 220 6.52 1.00 -13.92
N GLY A 221 7.70 0.47 -13.61
CA GLY A 221 8.95 0.86 -14.23
C GLY A 221 9.68 2.02 -13.55
N ASN A 222 9.24 2.43 -12.39
CA ASN A 222 9.86 3.50 -11.62
C ASN A 222 10.33 2.98 -10.25
N PRO A 223 11.46 3.46 -9.70
CA PRO A 223 11.91 3.07 -8.37
C PRO A 223 10.88 3.39 -7.31
N VAL A 224 10.52 2.39 -6.54
CA VAL A 224 9.59 2.43 -5.42
C VAL A 224 10.12 1.53 -4.30
N TRP A 225 9.79 1.86 -3.05
CA TRP A 225 10.24 1.16 -1.86
C TRP A 225 9.08 0.88 -0.95
N PHE A 226 9.07 -0.33 -0.35
CA PHE A 226 8.04 -0.78 0.59
C PHE A 226 8.65 -1.36 1.85
N ARG A 227 7.99 -1.17 3.00
CA ARG A 227 8.37 -1.75 4.29
C ARG A 227 7.16 -1.81 5.24
N ASN A 228 7.33 -2.41 6.42
CA ASN A 228 6.29 -2.48 7.45
C ASN A 228 4.97 -3.07 6.93
N ILE A 229 5.07 -4.11 6.07
CA ILE A 229 3.91 -4.73 5.43
C ILE A 229 3.26 -5.70 6.41
N LYS A 230 2.00 -5.45 6.72
CA LYS A 230 1.24 -6.24 7.71
C LYS A 230 -0.23 -6.32 7.34
N ILE A 231 -0.87 -7.39 7.81
CA ILE A 231 -2.28 -7.65 7.58
C ILE A 231 -2.93 -8.25 8.81
N LYS A 232 -4.22 -8.02 8.95
CA LYS A 232 -5.08 -8.65 9.94
C LYS A 232 -6.35 -9.14 9.25
N LYS A 233 -6.78 -10.38 9.52
CA LYS A 233 -8.11 -10.88 9.15
C LYS A 233 -9.19 -10.22 10.01
N LEU A 234 -10.35 -9.92 9.40
CA LEU A 234 -11.51 -9.29 10.05
C LEU A 234 -12.67 -10.25 10.18
#